data_7cc00df18597a1cf14adb6b5fbc1aaf1
#
_entry.id   7cc00df18597a1cf14adb6b5fbc1aaf1
#
_cell.length_a   1.000
_cell.length_b   1.000
_cell.length_c   1.000
_cell.angle_alpha   90.00
_cell.angle_beta   90.00
_cell.angle_gamma   90.00
#
_symmetry.space_group_name_H-M   'P 1'
#
loop_
_entity.id
_entity.type
_entity.pdbx_description
1 polymer ?
#
loop_
_entity_poly.entity_id
_entity_poly.type
_entity_poly.pdbx_seq_one_letter_code
_entity_poly.pdbx_strand_id
1 'polypeptide(L)'
;MRAVNEYLERIDPQLAAQARRAYNCFEPYAEDVQEYARATAIVPTSCEDEAVSVLRELRARAPQFREDGREGYFNAEQNALVAQNAELYYRTMVRGGPASWNVRDNHMVETLERLMHHHGPNAKAIVWEHNTHIGDARFTDMARAGMVNVGQLVRQAHDRDGVMLVGFASHRGTVIAAEEWGAPMQRMRVPVARPSTFEHAMHDGVGGDALLLFDGSDNGGVRGLDEPIGHRAIGVVYDPGYERWGNYVPTIVPRRYDAMLYIDESRAVDPLHMPVLVDGEVPETYPSGV
;
A
#
# COMPACT_ATOMS: atom_id res chain seq x y z
N MET A 1 -4.28 2.09 18.37
CA MET A 1 -4.23 2.53 19.78
C MET A 1 -5.41 1.99 20.60
N ARG A 2 -6.67 2.19 20.21
CA ARG A 2 -7.84 1.69 20.96
C ARG A 2 -7.78 0.18 21.24
N ALA A 3 -7.54 -0.64 20.23
CA ALA A 3 -7.44 -2.10 20.39
C ALA A 3 -6.34 -2.53 21.39
N VAL A 4 -5.22 -1.81 21.45
CA VAL A 4 -4.15 -2.06 22.43
C VAL A 4 -4.65 -1.77 23.84
N ASN A 5 -5.30 -0.63 24.05
CA ASN A 5 -5.84 -0.23 25.36
C ASN A 5 -6.93 -1.22 25.84
N GLU A 6 -7.88 -1.58 24.96
CA GLU A 6 -8.94 -2.56 25.27
C GLU A 6 -8.40 -3.95 25.62
N TYR A 7 -7.33 -4.38 24.98
CA TYR A 7 -6.64 -5.62 25.31
C TYR A 7 -5.99 -5.52 26.70
N LEU A 8 -5.20 -4.48 26.93
CA LEU A 8 -4.47 -4.28 28.18
C LEU A 8 -5.42 -4.06 29.37
N GLU A 9 -6.56 -3.39 29.19
CA GLU A 9 -7.55 -3.21 30.27
C GLU A 9 -8.05 -4.54 30.85
N ARG A 10 -8.11 -5.59 30.05
CA ARG A 10 -8.55 -6.92 30.49
C ARG A 10 -7.49 -7.70 31.24
N ILE A 11 -6.19 -7.47 30.92
CA ILE A 11 -5.11 -8.33 31.41
C ILE A 11 -4.11 -7.61 32.31
N ASP A 12 -3.89 -6.32 32.12
CA ASP A 12 -2.97 -5.50 32.93
C ASP A 12 -3.46 -4.04 32.98
N PRO A 13 -4.37 -3.70 33.89
CA PRO A 13 -4.91 -2.35 34.02
C PRO A 13 -3.86 -1.28 34.29
N GLN A 14 -2.73 -1.62 34.92
CA GLN A 14 -1.64 -0.67 35.17
C GLN A 14 -0.92 -0.33 33.88
N LEU A 15 -0.59 -1.34 33.08
CA LEU A 15 0.00 -1.13 31.76
C LEU A 15 -0.99 -0.42 30.80
N ALA A 16 -2.29 -0.73 30.87
CA ALA A 16 -3.32 0.00 30.14
C ALA A 16 -3.31 1.51 30.45
N ALA A 17 -3.18 1.85 31.73
CA ALA A 17 -3.09 3.26 32.14
C ALA A 17 -1.79 3.95 31.63
N GLN A 18 -0.68 3.21 31.52
CA GLN A 18 0.56 3.71 30.93
C GLN A 18 0.42 3.90 29.42
N ALA A 19 -0.14 2.91 28.71
CA ALA A 19 -0.37 2.98 27.26
C ALA A 19 -1.31 4.14 26.90
N ARG A 20 -2.38 4.35 27.65
CA ARG A 20 -3.26 5.51 27.44
C ARG A 20 -2.51 6.83 27.59
N ARG A 21 -1.68 6.99 28.63
CA ARG A 21 -0.88 8.23 28.80
C ARG A 21 0.11 8.43 27.66
N ALA A 22 0.74 7.37 27.18
CA ALA A 22 1.64 7.44 26.05
C ALA A 22 0.90 7.85 24.77
N TYR A 23 -0.22 7.20 24.47
CA TYR A 23 -1.02 7.50 23.27
C TYR A 23 -1.74 8.87 23.31
N ASN A 24 -1.91 9.49 24.47
CA ASN A 24 -2.43 10.86 24.59
C ASN A 24 -1.54 11.90 23.90
N CYS A 25 -0.28 11.55 23.60
CA CYS A 25 0.57 12.39 22.74
C CYS A 25 -0.06 12.68 21.38
N PHE A 26 -0.86 11.76 20.84
CA PHE A 26 -1.53 11.89 19.54
C PHE A 26 -2.90 12.59 19.63
N GLU A 27 -3.46 12.77 20.83
CA GLU A 27 -4.81 13.33 21.02
C GLU A 27 -5.01 14.71 20.36
N PRO A 28 -4.03 15.65 20.43
CA PRO A 28 -4.17 16.95 19.79
C PRO A 28 -4.33 16.89 18.27
N TYR A 29 -3.97 15.76 17.65
CA TYR A 29 -3.94 15.53 16.20
C TYR A 29 -4.99 14.51 15.75
N ALA A 30 -5.94 14.15 16.61
CA ALA A 30 -6.90 13.06 16.34
C ALA A 30 -7.86 13.38 15.18
N GLU A 31 -8.13 14.66 14.94
CA GLU A 31 -9.01 15.13 13.87
C GLU A 31 -8.26 15.38 12.54
N ASP A 32 -6.97 15.74 12.59
CA ASP A 32 -6.11 15.91 11.42
C ASP A 32 -4.70 15.40 11.70
N VAL A 33 -4.42 14.18 11.25
CA VAL A 33 -3.09 13.55 11.41
C VAL A 33 -1.99 14.30 10.65
N GLN A 34 -2.32 15.15 9.69
CA GLN A 34 -1.35 15.98 8.98
C GLN A 34 -0.87 17.15 9.83
N GLU A 35 -1.69 17.61 10.78
CA GLU A 35 -1.21 18.59 11.76
C GLU A 35 -0.06 18.00 12.58
N TYR A 36 -0.10 16.70 12.91
CA TYR A 36 1.04 16.02 13.53
C TYR A 36 2.27 16.09 12.64
N ALA A 37 2.13 15.74 11.37
CA ALA A 37 3.23 15.79 10.42
C ALA A 37 3.83 17.20 10.31
N ARG A 38 2.99 18.23 10.16
CA ARG A 38 3.42 19.65 10.12
C ARG A 38 4.08 20.10 11.43
N ALA A 39 3.52 19.72 12.57
CA ALA A 39 4.07 20.06 13.89
C ALA A 39 5.48 19.47 14.05
N THR A 40 5.70 18.21 13.70
CA THR A 40 7.01 17.55 13.79
C THR A 40 8.07 18.12 12.81
N ALA A 41 7.63 18.81 11.75
CA ALA A 41 8.55 19.53 10.85
C ALA A 41 9.08 20.82 11.47
N ILE A 42 8.32 21.45 12.38
CA ILE A 42 8.62 22.75 12.97
C ILE A 42 9.23 22.59 14.37
N VAL A 43 8.70 21.66 15.16
CA VAL A 43 9.11 21.42 16.56
C VAL A 43 9.82 20.06 16.63
N PRO A 44 11.03 19.97 17.24
CA PRO A 44 11.81 18.74 17.31
C PRO A 44 11.27 17.72 18.33
N THR A 45 9.98 17.77 18.65
CA THR A 45 9.28 16.82 19.52
C THR A 45 8.35 15.95 18.70
N SER A 46 8.36 14.64 18.96
CA SER A 46 7.49 13.67 18.32
C SER A 46 6.90 12.72 19.35
N CYS A 47 5.92 11.93 18.97
CA CYS A 47 5.36 10.85 19.80
C CYS A 47 6.07 9.49 19.59
N GLU A 48 7.28 9.50 19.01
CA GLU A 48 8.05 8.29 18.73
C GLU A 48 8.37 7.48 19.98
N ASP A 49 8.92 8.15 21.00
CA ASP A 49 9.29 7.49 22.25
C ASP A 49 8.09 6.87 22.97
N GLU A 50 6.95 7.54 22.94
CA GLU A 50 5.69 7.07 23.51
C GLU A 50 5.18 5.83 22.77
N ALA A 51 5.12 5.88 21.43
CA ALA A 51 4.68 4.75 20.62
C ALA A 51 5.59 3.54 20.77
N VAL A 52 6.91 3.75 20.74
CA VAL A 52 7.92 2.70 20.94
C VAL A 52 7.83 2.12 22.36
N SER A 53 7.59 2.95 23.38
CA SER A 53 7.52 2.47 24.77
C SER A 53 6.38 1.48 24.98
N VAL A 54 5.20 1.74 24.42
CA VAL A 54 4.05 0.81 24.53
C VAL A 54 4.35 -0.53 23.88
N LEU A 55 4.92 -0.52 22.69
CA LEU A 55 5.30 -1.76 21.98
C LEU A 55 6.36 -2.55 22.78
N ARG A 56 7.37 -1.87 23.32
CA ARG A 56 8.43 -2.48 24.11
C ARG A 56 7.88 -3.16 25.38
N GLU A 57 6.98 -2.47 26.08
CA GLU A 57 6.35 -3.03 27.29
C GLU A 57 5.46 -4.24 26.98
N LEU A 58 4.69 -4.20 25.88
CA LEU A 58 3.93 -5.36 25.40
C LEU A 58 4.85 -6.56 25.14
N ARG A 59 5.97 -6.33 24.46
CA ARG A 59 6.94 -7.39 24.13
C ARG A 59 7.67 -7.93 25.35
N ALA A 60 8.04 -7.08 26.28
CA ALA A 60 8.69 -7.50 27.52
C ALA A 60 7.80 -8.45 28.36
N ARG A 61 6.47 -8.29 28.28
CA ARG A 61 5.48 -9.10 28.99
C ARG A 61 4.85 -10.21 28.14
N ALA A 62 5.31 -10.39 26.91
CA ALA A 62 4.79 -11.39 25.98
C ALA A 62 4.62 -12.80 26.57
N PRO A 63 5.56 -13.36 27.39
CA PRO A 63 5.38 -14.67 27.99
C PRO A 63 4.14 -14.77 28.86
N GLN A 64 3.84 -13.73 29.65
CA GLN A 64 2.67 -13.66 30.52
C GLN A 64 1.36 -13.54 29.73
N PHE A 65 1.36 -12.71 28.68
CA PHE A 65 0.16 -12.41 27.90
C PHE A 65 -0.25 -13.54 26.95
N ARG A 66 0.69 -14.37 26.50
CA ARG A 66 0.41 -15.51 25.65
C ARG A 66 -0.35 -16.63 26.36
N GLU A 67 -0.30 -16.69 27.68
CA GLU A 67 -1.08 -17.65 28.49
C GLU A 67 -2.58 -17.36 28.41
N ASP A 68 -2.99 -16.08 28.27
CA ASP A 68 -4.38 -15.64 28.18
C ASP A 68 -4.99 -15.70 26.75
N GLY A 69 -4.17 -16.05 25.76
CA GLY A 69 -4.63 -16.22 24.37
C GLY A 69 -3.68 -15.64 23.32
N ARG A 70 -3.16 -16.52 22.49
CA ARG A 70 -2.20 -16.17 21.42
C ARG A 70 -2.73 -15.10 20.46
N GLU A 71 -4.02 -15.18 20.08
CA GLU A 71 -4.67 -14.26 19.15
C GLU A 71 -4.79 -12.85 19.73
N GLY A 72 -5.22 -12.72 20.99
CA GLY A 72 -5.37 -11.44 21.67
C GLY A 72 -4.06 -10.67 21.77
N TYR A 73 -2.99 -11.37 22.18
CA TYR A 73 -1.65 -10.79 22.25
C TYR A 73 -1.16 -10.37 20.85
N PHE A 74 -1.27 -11.27 19.86
CA PHE A 74 -0.84 -10.98 18.49
C PHE A 74 -1.54 -9.74 17.93
N ASN A 75 -2.86 -9.66 18.07
CA ASN A 75 -3.64 -8.49 17.63
C ASN A 75 -3.17 -7.21 18.33
N ALA A 76 -2.95 -7.21 19.64
CA ALA A 76 -2.46 -6.05 20.38
C ALA A 76 -1.05 -5.63 19.93
N GLU A 77 -0.14 -6.58 19.74
CA GLU A 77 1.21 -6.30 19.25
C GLU A 77 1.19 -5.70 17.83
N GLN A 78 0.39 -6.26 16.92
CA GLN A 78 0.27 -5.70 15.55
C GLN A 78 -0.30 -4.28 15.58
N ASN A 79 -1.32 -4.01 16.40
CA ASN A 79 -1.87 -2.66 16.55
C ASN A 79 -0.88 -1.65 17.16
N ALA A 80 -0.01 -2.10 18.08
CA ALA A 80 1.06 -1.24 18.61
C ALA A 80 2.14 -0.94 17.55
N LEU A 81 2.48 -1.92 16.71
CA LEU A 81 3.36 -1.73 15.55
C LEU A 81 2.77 -0.76 14.52
N VAL A 82 1.46 -0.86 14.23
CA VAL A 82 0.77 0.10 13.37
C VAL A 82 0.89 1.52 13.94
N ALA A 83 0.69 1.71 15.25
CA ALA A 83 0.82 3.03 15.88
C ALA A 83 2.24 3.60 15.75
N GLN A 84 3.27 2.76 15.95
CA GLN A 84 4.67 3.15 15.79
C GLN A 84 5.01 3.51 14.33
N ASN A 85 4.59 2.67 13.38
CA ASN A 85 4.88 2.90 11.97
C ASN A 85 4.09 4.07 11.39
N ALA A 86 2.85 4.30 11.85
CA ALA A 86 2.06 5.48 11.49
C ALA A 86 2.76 6.77 11.95
N GLU A 87 3.29 6.79 13.18
CA GLU A 87 4.10 7.92 13.67
C GLU A 87 5.27 8.21 12.72
N LEU A 88 6.07 7.18 12.41
CA LEU A 88 7.22 7.30 11.52
C LEU A 88 6.80 7.76 10.12
N TYR A 89 5.70 7.21 9.59
CA TYR A 89 5.15 7.57 8.29
C TYR A 89 4.80 9.05 8.22
N TYR A 90 3.96 9.56 9.15
CA TYR A 90 3.55 10.96 9.15
C TYR A 90 4.71 11.92 9.39
N ARG A 91 5.64 11.57 10.26
CA ARG A 91 6.85 12.36 10.52
C ARG A 91 7.81 12.43 9.32
N THR A 92 7.84 11.39 8.47
CA THR A 92 8.67 11.37 7.26
C THR A 92 7.98 12.00 6.06
N MET A 93 6.65 11.97 5.99
CA MET A 93 5.85 12.44 4.86
C MET A 93 6.12 13.91 4.51
N VAL A 94 6.21 14.78 5.52
CA VAL A 94 6.45 16.21 5.32
C VAL A 94 7.85 16.56 4.79
N ARG A 95 8.78 15.60 4.83
CA ARG A 95 10.13 15.79 4.30
C ARG A 95 10.21 15.53 2.79
N GLY A 96 9.14 14.98 2.21
CA GLY A 96 9.07 14.60 0.81
C GLY A 96 9.98 13.44 0.43
N GLY A 97 9.94 13.06 -0.85
CA GLY A 97 10.76 11.98 -1.39
C GLY A 97 10.24 10.57 -1.09
N PRO A 98 11.05 9.53 -1.33
CA PRO A 98 10.60 8.15 -1.24
C PRO A 98 10.47 7.61 0.19
N ALA A 99 10.85 8.37 1.22
CA ALA A 99 11.00 7.87 2.58
C ALA A 99 9.68 7.40 3.18
N SER A 100 8.62 8.19 3.08
CA SER A 100 7.29 7.83 3.60
C SER A 100 6.68 6.65 2.84
N TRP A 101 6.79 6.64 1.52
CA TRP A 101 6.41 5.49 0.69
C TRP A 101 7.09 4.21 1.19
N ASN A 102 8.41 4.25 1.33
CA ASN A 102 9.19 3.08 1.76
C ASN A 102 8.83 2.64 3.19
N VAL A 103 8.55 3.57 4.11
CA VAL A 103 8.07 3.23 5.47
C VAL A 103 6.79 2.43 5.39
N ARG A 104 5.81 2.86 4.58
CA ARG A 104 4.51 2.19 4.43
C ARG A 104 4.66 0.81 3.81
N ASP A 105 5.35 0.69 2.68
CA ASP A 105 5.49 -0.59 1.99
C ASP A 105 6.32 -1.61 2.79
N ASN A 106 7.39 -1.18 3.47
CA ASN A 106 8.12 -2.05 4.40
C ASN A 106 7.23 -2.53 5.55
N HIS A 107 6.39 -1.65 6.13
CA HIS A 107 5.48 -2.05 7.19
C HIS A 107 4.43 -3.07 6.73
N MET A 108 3.90 -2.93 5.50
CA MET A 108 2.97 -3.91 4.92
C MET A 108 3.63 -5.28 4.78
N VAL A 109 4.88 -5.34 4.30
CA VAL A 109 5.64 -6.58 4.20
C VAL A 109 5.94 -7.18 5.57
N GLU A 110 6.41 -6.39 6.53
CA GLU A 110 6.62 -6.87 7.91
C GLU A 110 5.35 -7.43 8.53
N THR A 111 4.20 -6.81 8.26
CA THR A 111 2.90 -7.29 8.72
C THR A 111 2.55 -8.64 8.08
N LEU A 112 2.73 -8.77 6.76
CA LEU A 112 2.53 -10.03 6.04
C LEU A 112 3.40 -11.15 6.61
N GLU A 113 4.69 -10.90 6.82
CA GLU A 113 5.63 -11.88 7.40
C GLU A 113 5.19 -12.34 8.79
N ARG A 114 4.73 -11.41 9.64
CA ARG A 114 4.23 -11.74 10.98
C ARG A 114 2.96 -12.57 10.91
N LEU A 115 2.04 -12.27 10.00
CA LEU A 115 0.83 -13.04 9.76
C LEU A 115 1.18 -14.47 9.29
N MET A 116 2.07 -14.60 8.30
CA MET A 116 2.52 -15.91 7.81
C MET A 116 3.17 -16.74 8.92
N HIS A 117 4.05 -16.11 9.71
CA HIS A 117 4.67 -16.78 10.87
C HIS A 117 3.63 -17.21 11.92
N HIS A 118 2.65 -16.34 12.21
CA HIS A 118 1.60 -16.59 13.18
C HIS A 118 0.70 -17.78 12.80
N HIS A 119 0.31 -17.84 11.51
CA HIS A 119 -0.52 -18.92 10.99
C HIS A 119 0.24 -20.21 10.67
N GLY A 120 1.57 -20.14 10.59
CA GLY A 120 2.46 -21.30 10.47
C GLY A 120 2.84 -21.68 9.03
N PRO A 121 3.64 -22.75 8.86
CA PRO A 121 4.37 -23.02 7.62
C PRO A 121 3.48 -23.44 6.42
N ASN A 122 2.23 -23.80 6.67
CA ASN A 122 1.26 -24.13 5.62
C ASN A 122 0.34 -22.96 5.24
N ALA A 123 0.54 -21.78 5.84
CA ALA A 123 -0.26 -20.61 5.54
C ALA A 123 -0.01 -20.14 4.10
N LYS A 124 -1.08 -19.64 3.49
CA LYS A 124 -1.04 -18.96 2.20
C LYS A 124 -1.75 -17.63 2.34
N ALA A 125 -1.23 -16.60 1.69
CA ALA A 125 -1.84 -15.28 1.71
C ALA A 125 -2.16 -14.81 0.29
N ILE A 126 -3.25 -14.08 0.15
CA ILE A 126 -3.55 -13.26 -1.03
C ILE A 126 -3.50 -11.82 -0.58
N VAL A 127 -2.57 -11.04 -1.15
CA VAL A 127 -2.44 -9.61 -0.90
C VAL A 127 -3.15 -8.88 -2.05
N TRP A 128 -4.16 -8.08 -1.70
CA TRP A 128 -4.94 -7.31 -2.66
C TRP A 128 -4.62 -5.83 -2.51
N GLU A 129 -3.84 -5.32 -3.44
CA GLU A 129 -3.39 -3.94 -3.45
C GLU A 129 -3.34 -3.39 -4.89
N HIS A 130 -3.08 -2.11 -5.03
CA HIS A 130 -2.88 -1.48 -6.31
C HIS A 130 -1.61 -1.99 -7.01
N ASN A 131 -1.59 -2.00 -8.35
CA ASN A 131 -0.43 -2.44 -9.16
C ASN A 131 0.90 -1.79 -8.75
N THR A 132 0.89 -0.57 -8.23
CA THR A 132 2.10 0.12 -7.77
C THR A 132 2.70 -0.49 -6.51
N HIS A 133 1.89 -1.21 -5.72
CA HIS A 133 2.35 -1.94 -4.55
C HIS A 133 2.72 -3.39 -4.85
N ILE A 134 1.91 -4.10 -5.69
CA ILE A 134 2.11 -5.54 -5.90
C ILE A 134 3.03 -5.90 -7.07
N GLY A 135 3.22 -5.03 -8.04
CA GLY A 135 4.18 -5.29 -9.13
C GLY A 135 5.62 -5.01 -8.69
N ASP A 136 6.59 -5.76 -9.18
CA ASP A 136 8.00 -5.57 -8.82
C ASP A 136 8.53 -4.18 -9.25
N ALA A 137 8.80 -3.32 -8.29
CA ALA A 137 9.22 -1.93 -8.52
C ALA A 137 10.55 -1.80 -9.28
N ARG A 138 11.41 -2.82 -9.22
CA ARG A 138 12.73 -2.82 -9.91
C ARG A 138 12.59 -2.69 -11.42
N PHE A 139 11.45 -3.07 -11.98
CA PHE A 139 11.15 -3.01 -13.41
C PHE A 139 10.29 -1.81 -13.80
N THR A 140 10.38 -0.75 -13.01
CA THR A 140 9.75 0.55 -13.22
C THR A 140 10.73 1.68 -12.93
N ASP A 141 10.32 2.91 -13.12
CA ASP A 141 11.10 4.09 -12.73
C ASP A 141 11.12 4.36 -11.22
N MET A 142 10.27 3.67 -10.41
CA MET A 142 10.33 3.70 -8.94
C MET A 142 11.72 3.36 -8.40
N ALA A 143 12.40 2.38 -9.02
CA ALA A 143 13.76 2.00 -8.64
C ALA A 143 14.75 3.17 -8.71
N ARG A 144 14.64 4.00 -9.76
CA ARG A 144 15.48 5.18 -9.92
C ARG A 144 15.15 6.30 -8.93
N ALA A 145 13.90 6.34 -8.49
CA ALA A 145 13.46 7.26 -7.43
C ALA A 145 13.83 6.79 -6.02
N GLY A 146 14.44 5.62 -5.86
CA GLY A 146 14.79 5.04 -4.56
C GLY A 146 13.59 4.49 -3.80
N MET A 147 12.49 4.22 -4.50
CA MET A 147 11.29 3.59 -3.97
C MET A 147 11.38 2.07 -4.04
N VAL A 148 10.89 1.40 -3.01
CA VAL A 148 10.61 -0.04 -2.98
C VAL A 148 9.10 -0.26 -2.84
N ASN A 149 8.62 -1.46 -3.14
CA ASN A 149 7.22 -1.80 -2.90
C ASN A 149 7.06 -3.24 -2.42
N VAL A 150 5.83 -3.59 -2.00
CA VAL A 150 5.49 -4.90 -1.46
C VAL A 150 5.88 -6.02 -2.40
N GLY A 151 5.53 -5.95 -3.69
CA GLY A 151 5.84 -6.98 -4.68
C GLY A 151 7.33 -7.24 -4.84
N GLN A 152 8.14 -6.17 -4.91
CA GLN A 152 9.60 -6.28 -4.93
C GLN A 152 10.14 -6.95 -3.67
N LEU A 153 9.74 -6.46 -2.49
CA LEU A 153 10.28 -6.90 -1.20
C LEU A 153 9.92 -8.37 -0.92
N VAL A 154 8.67 -8.76 -1.16
CA VAL A 154 8.21 -10.14 -0.98
C VAL A 154 8.91 -11.08 -1.96
N ARG A 155 9.07 -10.66 -3.24
CA ARG A 155 9.82 -11.47 -4.23
C ARG A 155 11.29 -11.64 -3.85
N GLN A 156 11.93 -10.59 -3.28
CA GLN A 156 13.31 -10.67 -2.80
C GLN A 156 13.47 -11.60 -1.59
N ALA A 157 12.47 -11.62 -0.68
CA ALA A 157 12.55 -12.41 0.55
C ALA A 157 12.21 -13.89 0.33
N HIS A 158 11.28 -14.21 -0.58
CA HIS A 158 10.68 -15.54 -0.69
C HIS A 158 10.98 -16.28 -1.98
N ASP A 159 11.82 -15.70 -2.83
CA ASP A 159 12.15 -16.27 -4.13
C ASP A 159 10.94 -16.47 -5.07
N ARG A 160 11.18 -16.82 -6.33
CA ARG A 160 10.12 -16.91 -7.34
C ARG A 160 9.11 -18.04 -7.11
N ASP A 161 9.55 -19.13 -6.51
CA ASP A 161 8.71 -20.32 -6.32
C ASP A 161 7.61 -20.16 -5.26
N GLY A 162 7.74 -19.18 -4.37
CA GLY A 162 6.78 -18.90 -3.30
C GLY A 162 5.85 -17.71 -3.55
N VAL A 163 6.09 -16.91 -4.59
CA VAL A 163 5.42 -15.63 -4.84
C VAL A 163 4.91 -15.57 -6.29
N MET A 164 3.67 -15.13 -6.45
CA MET A 164 3.07 -14.84 -7.75
C MET A 164 2.51 -13.42 -7.75
N LEU A 165 3.05 -12.55 -8.60
CA LEU A 165 2.61 -11.18 -8.78
C LEU A 165 1.64 -11.08 -9.95
N VAL A 166 0.39 -10.72 -9.67
CA VAL A 166 -0.68 -10.63 -10.67
C VAL A 166 -1.07 -9.16 -10.85
N GLY A 167 -0.84 -8.61 -12.04
CA GLY A 167 -1.24 -7.25 -12.39
C GLY A 167 -2.61 -7.18 -13.03
N PHE A 168 -3.18 -5.97 -13.05
CA PHE A 168 -4.41 -5.65 -13.77
C PHE A 168 -4.16 -4.54 -14.78
N ALA A 169 -4.81 -4.63 -15.94
CA ALA A 169 -4.75 -3.62 -16.97
C ALA A 169 -6.11 -3.46 -17.66
N SER A 170 -6.42 -2.26 -18.15
CA SER A 170 -7.63 -2.02 -18.94
C SER A 170 -7.41 -0.96 -20.02
N HIS A 171 -8.04 -1.18 -21.21
CA HIS A 171 -7.91 -0.25 -22.32
C HIS A 171 -8.74 1.01 -22.14
N ARG A 172 -9.98 0.88 -21.67
CA ARG A 172 -10.93 1.97 -21.44
C ARG A 172 -11.99 1.56 -20.42
N GLY A 173 -12.88 2.48 -20.07
CA GLY A 173 -14.03 2.16 -19.24
C GLY A 173 -14.37 3.21 -18.23
N THR A 174 -14.65 2.77 -16.99
CA THR A 174 -14.93 3.66 -15.86
C THR A 174 -14.28 3.15 -14.58
N VAL A 175 -13.95 4.08 -13.67
CA VAL A 175 -13.44 3.80 -12.31
C VAL A 175 -14.20 4.64 -11.29
N ILE A 176 -14.09 4.27 -10.02
CA ILE A 176 -14.41 5.15 -8.89
C ILE A 176 -13.10 5.79 -8.42
N ALA A 177 -13.05 7.12 -8.45
CA ALA A 177 -11.94 7.91 -7.96
C ALA A 177 -12.43 9.30 -7.51
N ALA A 178 -11.54 10.13 -7.00
CA ALA A 178 -11.81 11.52 -6.68
C ALA A 178 -10.92 12.46 -7.51
N GLU A 179 -11.33 13.72 -7.70
CA GLU A 179 -10.53 14.71 -8.44
C GLU A 179 -9.32 15.17 -7.63
N GLU A 180 -9.44 15.16 -6.30
CA GLU A 180 -8.39 15.49 -5.36
C GLU A 180 -8.52 14.65 -4.09
N TRP A 181 -7.49 14.64 -3.27
CA TRP A 181 -7.50 13.89 -2.02
C TRP A 181 -8.53 14.47 -1.05
N GLY A 182 -9.37 13.59 -0.47
CA GLY A 182 -10.46 13.99 0.42
C GLY A 182 -11.74 14.47 -0.29
N ALA A 183 -11.72 14.66 -1.61
CA ALA A 183 -12.92 14.99 -2.36
C ALA A 183 -13.90 13.81 -2.46
N PRO A 184 -15.18 14.04 -2.69
CA PRO A 184 -16.17 12.99 -2.89
C PRO A 184 -15.78 12.07 -4.04
N MET A 185 -15.84 10.75 -3.79
CA MET A 185 -15.65 9.78 -4.87
C MET A 185 -16.77 9.89 -5.90
N GLN A 186 -16.39 9.73 -7.15
CA GLN A 186 -17.32 9.76 -8.27
C GLN A 186 -16.94 8.74 -9.34
N ARG A 187 -17.92 8.38 -10.18
CA ARG A 187 -17.67 7.54 -11.35
C ARG A 187 -17.02 8.38 -12.44
N MET A 188 -15.76 8.09 -12.74
CA MET A 188 -14.99 8.80 -13.76
C MET A 188 -14.79 7.92 -14.99
N ARG A 189 -14.72 8.57 -16.16
CA ARG A 189 -14.40 7.90 -17.42
C ARG A 189 -12.91 7.62 -17.50
N VAL A 190 -12.54 6.39 -17.89
CA VAL A 190 -11.19 6.04 -18.32
C VAL A 190 -11.16 6.12 -19.85
N PRO A 191 -10.41 7.07 -20.43
CA PRO A 191 -10.31 7.22 -21.88
C PRO A 191 -9.63 6.01 -22.52
N VAL A 192 -9.70 5.88 -23.83
CA VAL A 192 -8.93 4.87 -24.58
C VAL A 192 -7.44 5.00 -24.26
N ALA A 193 -6.77 3.90 -24.11
CA ALA A 193 -5.34 3.88 -23.79
C ALA A 193 -4.53 4.61 -24.86
N ARG A 194 -3.51 5.32 -24.44
CA ARG A 194 -2.63 6.08 -25.33
C ARG A 194 -1.87 5.13 -26.27
N PRO A 195 -1.72 5.49 -27.55
CA PRO A 195 -0.84 4.74 -28.44
C PRO A 195 0.56 4.51 -27.85
N SER A 196 1.17 3.40 -28.15
CA SER A 196 2.48 2.97 -27.62
C SER A 196 2.48 2.70 -26.12
N THR A 197 1.34 2.27 -25.55
CA THR A 197 1.22 1.75 -24.18
C THR A 197 0.86 0.27 -24.20
N PHE A 198 1.06 -0.38 -23.05
CA PHE A 198 0.73 -1.81 -22.90
C PHE A 198 -0.75 -2.09 -23.18
N GLU A 199 -1.65 -1.29 -22.63
CA GLU A 199 -3.10 -1.44 -22.77
C GLU A 199 -3.56 -1.22 -24.21
N HIS A 200 -2.93 -0.32 -24.94
CA HIS A 200 -3.21 -0.12 -26.37
C HIS A 200 -2.73 -1.30 -27.21
N ALA A 201 -1.52 -1.80 -26.94
CA ALA A 201 -0.98 -2.97 -27.61
C ALA A 201 -1.83 -4.23 -27.36
N MET A 202 -2.37 -4.39 -26.14
CA MET A 202 -3.29 -5.47 -25.81
C MET A 202 -4.62 -5.35 -26.56
N HIS A 203 -5.19 -4.16 -26.63
CA HIS A 203 -6.42 -3.91 -27.39
C HIS A 203 -6.26 -4.29 -28.86
N ASP A 204 -5.18 -3.83 -29.49
CA ASP A 204 -4.94 -4.07 -30.91
C ASP A 204 -4.59 -5.55 -31.20
N GLY A 205 -3.85 -6.20 -30.31
CA GLY A 205 -3.34 -7.54 -30.52
C GLY A 205 -4.28 -8.67 -30.10
N VAL A 206 -5.07 -8.45 -29.04
CA VAL A 206 -5.97 -9.45 -28.44
C VAL A 206 -7.42 -9.16 -28.74
N GLY A 207 -7.84 -7.89 -28.68
CA GLY A 207 -9.18 -7.43 -29.02
C GLY A 207 -10.28 -7.85 -28.04
N GLY A 208 -9.94 -8.19 -26.78
CA GLY A 208 -10.88 -8.60 -25.75
C GLY A 208 -10.17 -8.93 -24.45
N ASP A 209 -10.92 -9.39 -23.43
CA ASP A 209 -10.37 -9.77 -22.15
C ASP A 209 -9.40 -10.94 -22.25
N ALA A 210 -8.30 -10.90 -21.47
CA ALA A 210 -7.27 -11.94 -21.53
C ALA A 210 -6.57 -12.15 -20.18
N LEU A 211 -6.12 -13.37 -19.95
CA LEU A 211 -5.13 -13.71 -18.95
C LEU A 211 -3.79 -13.98 -19.66
N LEU A 212 -2.78 -13.19 -19.35
CA LEU A 212 -1.42 -13.41 -19.79
C LEU A 212 -0.64 -14.07 -18.66
N LEU A 213 0.17 -15.06 -19.01
CA LEU A 213 1.12 -15.71 -18.10
C LEU A 213 2.53 -15.43 -18.61
N PHE A 214 3.39 -14.95 -17.73
CA PHE A 214 4.79 -14.65 -18.04
C PHE A 214 5.66 -15.72 -17.36
N ASP A 215 6.35 -16.52 -18.15
CA ASP A 215 7.17 -17.64 -17.65
C ASP A 215 8.56 -17.20 -17.14
N GLY A 216 8.82 -15.89 -17.17
CA GLY A 216 10.08 -15.31 -16.74
C GLY A 216 11.27 -15.62 -17.65
N SER A 217 11.05 -16.32 -18.75
CA SER A 217 12.06 -16.42 -19.80
C SER A 217 12.20 -15.07 -20.52
N ASP A 218 13.41 -14.76 -20.96
CA ASP A 218 13.70 -13.52 -21.73
C ASP A 218 12.92 -13.43 -23.05
N ASN A 219 12.09 -14.44 -23.35
CA ASN A 219 11.31 -14.60 -24.56
C ASN A 219 9.82 -14.81 -24.33
N GLY A 220 9.19 -14.17 -23.33
CA GLY A 220 7.75 -14.29 -23.04
C GLY A 220 6.77 -14.16 -24.22
N GLY A 221 7.20 -14.50 -25.42
CA GLY A 221 6.39 -14.68 -26.64
C GLY A 221 5.87 -13.41 -27.28
N VAL A 222 5.84 -12.29 -26.58
CA VAL A 222 5.34 -11.00 -27.11
C VAL A 222 6.53 -10.11 -27.39
N ARG A 223 6.93 -10.02 -28.65
CA ARG A 223 7.99 -9.09 -29.09
C ARG A 223 7.67 -7.67 -28.66
N GLY A 224 8.62 -6.99 -28.01
CA GLY A 224 8.50 -5.58 -27.61
C GLY A 224 8.03 -5.33 -26.18
N LEU A 225 7.81 -6.38 -25.37
CA LEU A 225 7.55 -6.24 -23.93
C LEU A 225 8.82 -6.31 -23.05
N ASP A 226 9.99 -6.61 -23.64
CA ASP A 226 11.27 -6.64 -22.93
C ASP A 226 11.86 -5.24 -22.69
N GLU A 227 11.29 -4.23 -23.33
CA GLU A 227 11.64 -2.83 -23.16
C GLU A 227 10.59 -2.09 -22.32
N PRO A 228 10.96 -1.02 -21.62
CA PRO A 228 10.00 -0.23 -20.87
C PRO A 228 8.88 0.31 -21.76
N ILE A 229 7.65 -0.09 -21.46
CA ILE A 229 6.43 0.43 -22.10
C ILE A 229 5.58 1.16 -21.05
N GLY A 230 4.83 2.18 -21.46
CA GLY A 230 3.88 2.84 -20.56
C GLY A 230 2.78 1.88 -20.12
N HIS A 231 2.64 1.67 -18.82
CA HIS A 231 1.57 0.88 -18.22
C HIS A 231 0.71 1.76 -17.32
N ARG A 232 -0.60 1.76 -17.58
CA ARG A 232 -1.55 2.65 -16.89
C ARG A 232 -1.62 2.35 -15.39
N ALA A 233 -1.57 3.41 -14.58
CA ALA A 233 -1.74 3.35 -13.15
C ALA A 233 -2.72 4.46 -12.72
N ILE A 234 -3.95 4.09 -12.39
CA ILE A 234 -4.99 4.99 -11.88
C ILE A 234 -5.10 4.75 -10.38
N GLY A 235 -4.83 5.78 -9.58
CA GLY A 235 -4.95 5.75 -8.12
C GLY A 235 -6.33 6.22 -7.64
N VAL A 236 -6.40 6.55 -6.34
CA VAL A 236 -7.61 7.09 -5.69
C VAL A 236 -7.92 8.51 -6.14
N VAL A 237 -6.90 9.26 -6.56
CA VAL A 237 -7.02 10.56 -7.22
C VAL A 237 -6.79 10.36 -8.71
N TYR A 238 -7.67 10.94 -9.52
CA TYR A 238 -7.62 10.74 -10.96
C TYR A 238 -8.21 11.92 -11.72
N ASP A 239 -7.49 12.40 -12.74
CA ASP A 239 -7.97 13.36 -13.71
C ASP A 239 -7.92 12.74 -15.12
N PRO A 240 -9.08 12.39 -15.71
CA PRO A 240 -9.14 11.87 -17.08
C PRO A 240 -8.54 12.80 -18.15
N GLY A 241 -8.55 14.10 -17.89
CA GLY A 241 -7.98 15.12 -18.80
C GLY A 241 -6.47 15.14 -18.79
N TYR A 242 -5.86 14.77 -17.66
CA TYR A 242 -4.42 14.74 -17.46
C TYR A 242 -3.81 13.34 -17.61
N GLU A 243 -4.62 12.28 -17.65
CA GLU A 243 -4.21 10.87 -17.66
C GLU A 243 -3.02 10.58 -18.58
N ARG A 244 -3.07 11.08 -19.81
CA ARG A 244 -2.01 10.80 -20.80
C ARG A 244 -0.61 11.25 -20.38
N TRP A 245 -0.51 12.14 -19.43
CA TRP A 245 0.73 12.73 -18.96
C TRP A 245 1.17 12.16 -17.60
N GLY A 246 0.21 11.87 -16.70
CA GLY A 246 0.45 11.53 -15.32
C GLY A 246 0.27 10.07 -14.94
N ASN A 247 -0.51 9.28 -15.69
CA ASN A 247 -0.96 7.96 -15.25
C ASN A 247 -0.33 6.78 -16.02
N TYR A 248 0.82 6.96 -16.65
CA TYR A 248 1.55 5.86 -17.30
C TYR A 248 2.95 5.70 -16.74
N VAL A 249 3.20 4.53 -16.14
CA VAL A 249 4.47 4.16 -15.52
C VAL A 249 5.31 3.37 -16.53
N PRO A 250 6.53 3.80 -16.85
CA PRO A 250 7.45 3.00 -17.67
C PRO A 250 7.71 1.64 -17.00
N THR A 251 7.35 0.55 -17.67
CA THR A 251 7.30 -0.78 -17.07
C THR A 251 7.80 -1.85 -18.03
N ILE A 252 8.66 -2.77 -17.55
CA ILE A 252 8.98 -4.02 -18.23
C ILE A 252 7.99 -5.06 -17.73
N VAL A 253 6.84 -5.18 -18.40
CA VAL A 253 5.65 -5.90 -17.91
C VAL A 253 5.94 -7.36 -17.53
N PRO A 254 6.61 -8.21 -18.37
CA PRO A 254 6.85 -9.60 -18.05
C PRO A 254 7.84 -9.83 -16.90
N ARG A 255 8.58 -8.79 -16.51
CA ARG A 255 9.50 -8.84 -15.38
C ARG A 255 8.89 -8.27 -14.10
N ARG A 256 7.93 -7.37 -14.27
CA ARG A 256 7.19 -6.77 -13.16
C ARG A 256 6.15 -7.70 -12.57
N TYR A 257 5.53 -8.56 -13.40
CA TYR A 257 4.44 -9.49 -13.03
C TYR A 257 4.73 -10.90 -13.53
N ASP A 258 4.12 -11.89 -12.86
CA ASP A 258 4.08 -13.29 -13.31
C ASP A 258 2.82 -13.59 -14.13
N ALA A 259 1.75 -12.80 -13.89
CA ALA A 259 0.53 -12.84 -14.68
C ALA A 259 -0.11 -11.44 -14.79
N MET A 260 -0.91 -11.24 -15.84
CA MET A 260 -1.69 -10.03 -16.05
C MET A 260 -3.13 -10.38 -16.42
N LEU A 261 -4.08 -9.83 -15.69
CA LEU A 261 -5.48 -9.82 -16.05
C LEU A 261 -5.77 -8.54 -16.85
N TYR A 262 -5.94 -8.70 -18.15
CA TYR A 262 -6.31 -7.62 -19.05
C TYR A 262 -7.82 -7.61 -19.28
N ILE A 263 -8.45 -6.46 -19.07
CA ILE A 263 -9.89 -6.22 -19.25
C ILE A 263 -10.05 -5.10 -20.26
N ASP A 264 -10.54 -5.42 -21.45
CA ASP A 264 -10.60 -4.44 -22.55
C ASP A 264 -11.48 -3.23 -22.19
N GLU A 265 -12.62 -3.46 -21.55
CA GLU A 265 -13.52 -2.42 -21.09
C GLU A 265 -13.91 -2.61 -19.62
N SER A 266 -13.27 -1.85 -18.71
CA SER A 266 -13.55 -1.90 -17.27
C SER A 266 -14.82 -1.16 -16.90
N ARG A 267 -15.46 -1.59 -15.80
CA ARG A 267 -16.59 -0.90 -15.20
C ARG A 267 -16.31 -0.57 -13.75
N ALA A 268 -16.59 0.67 -13.39
CA ALA A 268 -16.54 1.09 -12.00
C ALA A 268 -17.47 0.23 -11.14
N VAL A 269 -16.96 -0.24 -10.01
CA VAL A 269 -17.78 -0.95 -9.01
C VAL A 269 -18.62 0.03 -8.20
N ASP A 270 -19.71 -0.45 -7.62
CA ASP A 270 -20.48 0.36 -6.69
C ASP A 270 -19.88 0.22 -5.28
N PRO A 271 -19.53 1.34 -4.61
CA PRO A 271 -18.97 1.30 -3.27
C PRO A 271 -19.94 0.65 -2.27
N LEU A 272 -19.44 -0.24 -1.42
CA LEU A 272 -20.25 -0.87 -0.37
C LEU A 272 -20.69 0.13 0.72
N HIS A 273 -19.85 1.12 0.96
CA HIS A 273 -20.10 2.21 1.90
C HIS A 273 -19.70 3.53 1.26
N MET A 274 -20.51 4.57 1.44
CA MET A 274 -20.09 5.94 1.12
C MET A 274 -19.18 6.42 2.25
N PRO A 275 -17.93 6.83 1.97
CA PRO A 275 -17.04 7.33 3.01
C PRO A 275 -17.58 8.63 3.59
N VAL A 276 -17.44 8.79 4.90
CA VAL A 276 -17.56 10.10 5.54
C VAL A 276 -16.30 10.86 5.15
N LEU A 277 -16.47 12.03 4.55
CA LEU A 277 -15.36 12.91 4.16
C LEU A 277 -14.52 13.24 5.39
N VAL A 278 -13.24 12.89 5.34
CA VAL A 278 -12.23 13.38 6.30
C VAL A 278 -11.41 14.41 5.54
N ASP A 279 -11.60 15.68 5.88
CA ASP A 279 -10.81 16.77 5.31
C ASP A 279 -9.34 16.61 5.70
N GLY A 280 -8.44 16.71 4.76
CA GLY A 280 -7.08 17.15 5.06
C GLY A 280 -5.91 16.17 4.86
N GLU A 281 -6.06 14.97 4.27
CA GLU A 281 -4.89 14.11 3.98
C GLU A 281 -4.10 14.57 2.73
N VAL A 282 -2.77 14.69 2.85
CA VAL A 282 -1.87 14.98 1.71
C VAL A 282 -1.84 13.77 0.77
N PRO A 283 -2.03 13.96 -0.54
CA PRO A 283 -1.99 12.85 -1.48
C PRO A 283 -0.58 12.25 -1.54
N GLU A 284 -0.48 11.00 -1.16
CA GLU A 284 0.70 10.18 -1.37
C GLU A 284 0.37 9.08 -2.36
N THR A 285 0.35 9.46 -3.63
CA THR A 285 0.07 8.54 -4.73
C THR A 285 1.28 8.41 -5.65
N TYR A 286 1.44 7.23 -6.23
CA TYR A 286 2.39 7.01 -7.32
C TYR A 286 1.63 6.43 -8.52
N PRO A 287 1.85 6.90 -9.74
CA PRO A 287 2.66 8.09 -10.08
C PRO A 287 2.09 9.37 -9.48
N SER A 288 2.96 10.28 -9.06
CA SER A 288 2.59 11.59 -8.52
C SER A 288 2.17 12.55 -9.65
N GLY A 289 1.18 12.16 -10.41
CA GLY A 289 0.72 12.85 -11.60
C GLY A 289 -0.53 13.71 -11.38
N VAL A 290 -0.74 14.20 -10.16
CA VAL A 290 -1.85 15.10 -9.85
C VAL A 290 -1.34 16.28 -9.07
#